data_210819da07029c3235ad890d4385cda3
#
_entry.id   210819da07029c3235ad890d4385cda3
#
_cell.length_a   1.000
_cell.length_b   1.000
_cell.length_c   1.000
_cell.angle_alpha   90.00
_cell.angle_beta   90.00
_cell.angle_gamma   90.00
#
_symmetry.space_group_name_H-M   'P 1'
#
loop_
_entity.id
_entity.type
_entity.pdbx_description
1 polymer ?
#
loop_
_entity_poly.entity_id
_entity_poly.type
_entity_poly.pdbx_seq_one_letter_code
_entity_poly.pdbx_strand_id
1 'polypeptide(L)'
;MKILFFSHGKRANGGAERCLLDLVKGLKQARESWEIYVVFPAKDELWEMTRPYLSGYAFIRQPWWLVRPKKRNWQKRLLFNLKKHSAIRKTRDYIREIKPDITITNTLATPIGAIASHAENIPHDWFIHEIPELARNLTYLFCEDSCLEKISSLSQRILVPSDFAGKYYTNKLSSPEKIDVVYQSVEVNPLKRTEPGQSFTIGMLGNFEPNKGQHIAIEALREVVKKYPDTRLLLIGGNNSRYAQELEKRITEYNLRQNVSIVAHTVHPHDYLIQADAALVCSGFECFGRVIVEGLKCGLPVIVPDKPFGQELIKEGYNGFLYNRESSGDLAKKIILLRQTGHLPEMKQNALKSVENRFSIPTFAEDFISIINSKKV
;
A
#
# COMPACT_ATOMS: atom_id res chain seq x y z
N MET A 1 17.12 22.60 -0.81
CA MET A 1 16.07 22.24 -1.79
C MET A 1 14.71 22.37 -1.13
N LYS A 2 13.75 22.96 -1.84
CA LYS A 2 12.35 23.08 -1.41
C LYS A 2 11.49 22.09 -2.17
N ILE A 3 10.80 21.20 -1.47
CA ILE A 3 9.95 20.17 -2.06
C ILE A 3 8.52 20.40 -1.61
N LEU A 4 7.57 20.39 -2.55
CA LEU A 4 6.14 20.50 -2.25
C LEU A 4 5.41 19.22 -2.66
N PHE A 5 4.83 18.52 -1.69
CA PHE A 5 3.98 17.35 -1.91
C PHE A 5 2.49 17.72 -1.96
N PHE A 6 1.74 17.00 -2.81
CA PHE A 6 0.28 17.05 -2.85
C PHE A 6 -0.29 15.72 -2.37
N SER A 7 -1.05 15.74 -1.28
CA SER A 7 -1.71 14.58 -0.69
C SER A 7 -3.22 14.64 -0.91
N HIS A 8 -3.85 13.47 -1.03
CA HIS A 8 -5.31 13.34 -1.14
C HIS A 8 -5.95 12.74 0.12
N GLY A 9 -5.16 12.07 0.94
CA GLY A 9 -5.59 11.29 2.10
C GLY A 9 -5.88 12.14 3.32
N LYS A 10 -6.72 11.59 4.21
CA LYS A 10 -7.11 12.21 5.47
C LYS A 10 -6.65 11.41 6.69
N ARG A 11 -6.56 10.08 6.56
CA ARG A 11 -6.16 9.16 7.63
C ARG A 11 -4.81 8.56 7.29
N ALA A 12 -3.99 8.28 8.29
CA ALA A 12 -2.67 7.69 8.12
C ALA A 12 -2.69 6.15 7.93
N ASN A 13 -3.84 5.56 7.56
CA ASN A 13 -4.03 4.11 7.46
C ASN A 13 -3.99 3.57 6.02
N GLY A 14 -3.93 4.41 5.01
CA GLY A 14 -3.76 4.02 3.62
C GLY A 14 -2.29 3.85 3.23
N GLY A 15 -2.01 3.08 2.18
CA GLY A 15 -0.64 2.83 1.71
C GLY A 15 0.06 4.10 1.22
N ALA A 16 -0.63 4.95 0.45
CA ALA A 16 -0.10 6.22 -0.05
C ALA A 16 0.16 7.23 1.06
N GLU A 17 -0.70 7.27 2.08
CA GLU A 17 -0.58 8.17 3.22
C GLU A 17 0.60 7.79 4.12
N ARG A 18 0.74 6.49 4.43
CA ARG A 18 1.91 5.98 5.17
C ARG A 18 3.20 6.22 4.41
N CYS A 19 3.18 5.99 3.09
CA CYS A 19 4.31 6.28 2.22
C CYS A 19 4.75 7.76 2.32
N LEU A 20 3.80 8.70 2.26
CA LEU A 20 4.11 10.13 2.40
C LEU A 20 4.71 10.46 3.77
N LEU A 21 4.12 9.95 4.86
CA LEU A 21 4.62 10.16 6.21
C LEU A 21 6.05 9.65 6.36
N ASP A 22 6.30 8.41 5.95
CA ASP A 22 7.61 7.77 6.04
C ASP A 22 8.65 8.51 5.18
N LEU A 23 8.26 8.92 3.95
CA LEU A 23 9.13 9.66 3.05
C LEU A 23 9.52 11.02 3.63
N VAL A 24 8.56 11.82 4.08
CA VAL A 24 8.80 13.14 4.67
C VAL A 24 9.71 13.03 5.90
N LYS A 25 9.44 12.05 6.77
CA LYS A 25 10.29 11.74 7.94
C LYS A 25 11.72 11.40 7.51
N GLY A 26 11.87 10.49 6.56
CA GLY A 26 13.17 10.05 6.06
C GLY A 26 13.95 11.16 5.37
N LEU A 27 13.29 11.96 4.53
CA LEU A 27 13.90 13.12 3.88
C LEU A 27 14.42 14.15 4.89
N LYS A 28 13.64 14.44 5.94
CA LYS A 28 14.07 15.39 6.97
C LYS A 28 15.23 14.85 7.79
N GLN A 29 15.30 13.55 8.04
CA GLN A 29 16.42 12.89 8.70
C GLN A 29 17.69 12.86 7.82
N ALA A 30 17.55 12.57 6.53
CA ALA A 30 18.67 12.46 5.60
C ALA A 30 19.22 13.82 5.16
N ARG A 31 18.38 14.83 5.08
CA ARG A 31 18.72 16.19 4.56
C ARG A 31 18.00 17.26 5.40
N GLU A 32 18.54 17.54 6.58
CA GLU A 32 17.96 18.49 7.54
C GLU A 32 17.73 19.90 6.95
N SER A 33 18.62 20.34 6.06
CA SER A 33 18.51 21.63 5.37
C SER A 33 17.41 21.71 4.31
N TRP A 34 16.77 20.57 3.94
CA TRP A 34 15.69 20.60 2.98
C TRP A 34 14.41 21.12 3.61
N GLU A 35 13.73 21.98 2.86
CA GLU A 35 12.44 22.52 3.24
C GLU A 35 11.34 21.69 2.60
N ILE A 36 10.49 21.06 3.42
CA ILE A 36 9.45 20.16 2.98
C ILE A 36 8.09 20.79 3.26
N TYR A 37 7.29 20.90 2.22
CA TYR A 37 5.94 21.46 2.26
C TYR A 37 4.93 20.42 1.80
N VAL A 38 3.71 20.46 2.37
CA VAL A 38 2.64 19.54 1.97
C VAL A 38 1.30 20.28 1.84
N VAL A 39 0.60 20.03 0.74
CA VAL A 39 -0.81 20.39 0.58
C VAL A 39 -1.68 19.22 1.02
N PHE A 40 -2.47 19.43 2.07
CA PHE A 40 -3.43 18.46 2.58
C PHE A 40 -4.88 18.83 2.17
N PRO A 41 -5.81 17.86 2.06
CA PRO A 41 -7.21 18.15 1.79
C PRO A 41 -7.95 18.76 2.99
N ALA A 42 -7.49 18.50 4.22
CA ALA A 42 -8.05 18.99 5.47
C ALA A 42 -7.06 18.83 6.64
N LYS A 43 -7.36 19.45 7.77
CA LYS A 43 -6.67 19.18 9.05
C LYS A 43 -7.19 17.87 9.63
N ASP A 44 -6.33 16.85 9.66
CA ASP A 44 -6.69 15.48 10.05
C ASP A 44 -5.45 14.70 10.58
N GLU A 45 -5.64 13.41 10.85
CA GLU A 45 -4.62 12.52 11.43
C GLU A 45 -3.29 12.54 10.63
N LEU A 46 -3.36 12.46 9.30
CA LEU A 46 -2.15 12.47 8.47
C LEU A 46 -1.37 13.79 8.64
N TRP A 47 -2.07 14.93 8.66
CA TRP A 47 -1.45 16.22 8.91
C TRP A 47 -0.81 16.26 10.31
N GLU A 48 -1.52 15.80 11.36
CA GLU A 48 -1.00 15.80 12.73
C GLU A 48 0.30 15.01 12.85
N MET A 49 0.36 13.82 12.24
CA MET A 49 1.54 12.97 12.25
C MET A 49 2.70 13.51 11.40
N THR A 50 2.39 14.20 10.30
CA THR A 50 3.40 14.66 9.34
C THR A 50 3.98 16.03 9.71
N ARG A 51 3.18 16.92 10.29
CA ARG A 51 3.55 18.33 10.56
C ARG A 51 4.88 18.54 11.30
N PRO A 52 5.34 17.66 12.23
CA PRO A 52 6.60 17.87 12.92
C PRO A 52 7.84 17.87 12.01
N TYR A 53 7.70 17.34 10.79
CA TYR A 53 8.77 17.21 9.80
C TYR A 53 8.69 18.27 8.69
N LEU A 54 7.66 19.14 8.72
CA LEU A 54 7.37 20.09 7.65
C LEU A 54 7.93 21.48 7.95
N SER A 55 8.37 22.17 6.90
CA SER A 55 8.68 23.59 6.91
C SER A 55 7.42 24.45 6.75
N GLY A 56 6.36 23.89 6.14
CA GLY A 56 5.07 24.55 6.00
C GLY A 56 4.02 23.63 5.34
N TYR A 57 2.78 24.08 5.36
CA TYR A 57 1.66 23.33 4.76
C TYR A 57 0.50 24.25 4.37
N ALA A 58 -0.38 23.74 3.49
CA ALA A 58 -1.64 24.39 3.17
C ALA A 58 -2.79 23.36 3.17
N PHE A 59 -4.02 23.84 3.43
CA PHE A 59 -5.24 23.03 3.30
C PHE A 59 -5.99 23.42 2.03
N ILE A 60 -5.84 22.60 0.98
CA ILE A 60 -6.50 22.83 -0.31
C ILE A 60 -7.22 21.55 -0.73
N ARG A 61 -8.54 21.58 -0.71
CA ARG A 61 -9.35 20.46 -1.15
C ARG A 61 -9.29 20.33 -2.67
N GLN A 62 -8.70 19.24 -3.14
CA GLN A 62 -8.57 18.93 -4.56
C GLN A 62 -9.68 17.97 -5.03
N PRO A 63 -10.36 18.25 -6.15
CA PRO A 63 -11.33 17.33 -6.71
C PRO A 63 -10.63 16.09 -7.30
N TRP A 64 -11.27 14.92 -7.13
CA TRP A 64 -10.74 13.66 -7.60
C TRP A 64 -11.29 13.30 -8.98
N TRP A 65 -10.42 12.77 -9.83
CA TRP A 65 -10.79 12.16 -11.09
C TRP A 65 -10.85 10.62 -11.01
N LEU A 66 -10.43 10.01 -9.90
CA LEU A 66 -10.72 8.63 -9.58
C LEU A 66 -12.02 8.53 -8.78
N VAL A 67 -12.89 7.61 -9.19
CA VAL A 67 -14.20 7.38 -8.58
C VAL A 67 -14.51 5.89 -8.53
N ARG A 68 -15.44 5.49 -7.67
CA ARG A 68 -16.00 4.13 -7.74
C ARG A 68 -16.79 3.97 -9.04
N PRO A 69 -16.74 2.82 -9.75
CA PRO A 69 -17.40 2.64 -11.04
C PRO A 69 -18.89 3.05 -11.04
N LYS A 70 -19.66 2.64 -10.01
CA LYS A 70 -21.06 3.02 -9.83
C LYS A 70 -21.31 4.54 -9.66
N LYS A 71 -20.25 5.33 -9.40
CA LYS A 71 -20.31 6.79 -9.24
C LYS A 71 -19.76 7.55 -10.46
N ARG A 72 -19.40 6.85 -11.53
CA ARG A 72 -18.97 7.47 -12.79
C ARG A 72 -20.18 7.99 -13.56
N ASN A 73 -20.48 9.27 -13.43
CA ASN A 73 -21.61 9.93 -14.10
C ASN A 73 -21.29 11.38 -14.49
N TRP A 74 -22.16 11.97 -15.31
CA TRP A 74 -22.00 13.33 -15.81
C TRP A 74 -22.03 14.39 -14.69
N GLN A 75 -22.81 14.19 -13.63
CA GLN A 75 -22.89 15.10 -12.48
C GLN A 75 -21.55 15.22 -11.76
N LYS A 76 -20.84 14.10 -11.59
CA LYS A 76 -19.49 14.10 -11.02
C LYS A 76 -18.49 14.82 -11.92
N ARG A 77 -18.61 14.67 -13.25
CA ARG A 77 -17.78 15.40 -14.22
C ARG A 77 -18.02 16.90 -14.13
N LEU A 78 -19.29 17.32 -14.08
CA LEU A 78 -19.64 18.73 -13.92
C LEU A 78 -19.08 19.27 -12.60
N LEU A 79 -19.28 18.57 -11.48
CA LEU A 79 -18.78 18.98 -10.18
C LEU A 79 -17.24 19.08 -10.13
N PHE A 80 -16.54 18.15 -10.78
CA PHE A 80 -15.10 18.21 -10.93
C PHE A 80 -14.71 19.48 -11.70
N ASN A 81 -15.35 19.75 -12.85
CA ASN A 81 -15.06 20.91 -13.67
C ASN A 81 -15.32 22.24 -12.95
N LEU A 82 -16.39 22.33 -12.17
CA LEU A 82 -16.68 23.53 -11.37
C LEU A 82 -15.64 23.78 -10.27
N LYS A 83 -15.16 22.72 -9.62
CA LYS A 83 -14.21 22.82 -8.49
C LYS A 83 -12.75 22.94 -8.91
N LYS A 84 -12.37 22.38 -10.07
CA LYS A 84 -10.97 22.31 -10.49
C LYS A 84 -10.32 23.69 -10.62
N HIS A 85 -11.02 24.69 -11.17
CA HIS A 85 -10.45 26.03 -11.41
C HIS A 85 -10.07 26.74 -10.10
N SER A 86 -10.94 26.67 -9.09
CA SER A 86 -10.64 27.23 -7.77
C SER A 86 -9.49 26.48 -7.08
N ALA A 87 -9.48 25.14 -7.19
CA ALA A 87 -8.40 24.34 -6.61
C ALA A 87 -7.06 24.62 -7.29
N ILE A 88 -7.01 24.69 -8.63
CA ILE A 88 -5.81 25.04 -9.39
C ILE A 88 -5.31 26.42 -8.98
N ARG A 89 -6.20 27.45 -8.95
CA ARG A 89 -5.81 28.81 -8.57
C ARG A 89 -5.15 28.84 -7.18
N LYS A 90 -5.82 28.28 -6.17
CA LYS A 90 -5.26 28.23 -4.79
C LYS A 90 -3.95 27.49 -4.72
N THR A 91 -3.81 26.40 -5.48
CA THR A 91 -2.56 25.63 -5.52
C THR A 91 -1.44 26.44 -6.19
N ARG A 92 -1.73 27.16 -7.28
CA ARG A 92 -0.78 28.07 -7.94
C ARG A 92 -0.33 29.21 -7.03
N ASP A 93 -1.29 29.82 -6.32
CA ASP A 93 -0.98 30.90 -5.38
C ASP A 93 -0.01 30.41 -4.29
N TYR A 94 -0.23 29.19 -3.75
CA TYR A 94 0.67 28.59 -2.77
C TYR A 94 2.04 28.20 -3.38
N ILE A 95 2.10 27.71 -4.61
CA ILE A 95 3.37 27.45 -5.33
C ILE A 95 4.16 28.75 -5.50
N ARG A 96 3.54 29.86 -5.87
CA ARG A 96 4.17 31.18 -6.02
C ARG A 96 4.73 31.72 -4.70
N GLU A 97 4.02 31.49 -3.60
CA GLU A 97 4.44 31.86 -2.25
C GLU A 97 5.70 31.10 -1.83
N ILE A 98 5.69 29.77 -1.98
CA ILE A 98 6.80 28.91 -1.52
C ILE A 98 7.97 28.91 -2.50
N LYS A 99 7.72 28.97 -3.80
CA LYS A 99 8.70 28.79 -4.89
C LYS A 99 9.50 27.48 -4.71
N PRO A 100 8.82 26.31 -4.78
CA PRO A 100 9.49 25.03 -4.62
C PRO A 100 10.40 24.73 -5.82
N ASP A 101 11.50 24.03 -5.57
CA ASP A 101 12.41 23.56 -6.62
C ASP A 101 11.76 22.40 -7.43
N ILE A 102 10.94 21.60 -6.75
CA ILE A 102 10.20 20.46 -7.32
C ILE A 102 8.87 20.24 -6.59
N THR A 103 7.89 19.75 -7.31
CA THR A 103 6.61 19.36 -6.75
C THR A 103 6.33 17.88 -7.00
N ILE A 104 5.59 17.22 -6.09
CA ILE A 104 5.31 15.79 -6.18
C ILE A 104 3.84 15.53 -5.86
N THR A 105 3.10 14.94 -6.80
CA THR A 105 1.74 14.46 -6.53
C THR A 105 1.81 13.02 -6.02
N ASN A 106 1.61 12.84 -4.71
CA ASN A 106 1.68 11.54 -4.02
C ASN A 106 0.37 10.76 -4.09
N THR A 107 -0.24 10.70 -5.26
CA THR A 107 -1.51 9.99 -5.49
C THR A 107 -1.91 10.02 -6.96
N LEU A 108 -2.63 8.99 -7.38
CA LEU A 108 -3.31 9.00 -8.69
C LEU A 108 -4.69 9.69 -8.63
N ALA A 109 -5.21 10.00 -7.45
CA ALA A 109 -6.61 10.44 -7.29
C ALA A 109 -6.92 11.82 -7.88
N THR A 110 -5.95 12.71 -7.99
CA THR A 110 -6.16 14.10 -8.43
C THR A 110 -5.01 14.62 -9.31
N PRO A 111 -5.32 15.36 -10.39
CA PRO A 111 -4.30 15.97 -11.25
C PRO A 111 -3.99 17.43 -10.86
N ILE A 112 -4.59 17.96 -9.80
CA ILE A 112 -4.57 19.41 -9.54
C ILE A 112 -3.14 19.90 -9.26
N GLY A 113 -2.36 19.15 -8.47
CA GLY A 113 -0.95 19.47 -8.20
C GLY A 113 -0.13 19.57 -9.49
N ALA A 114 -0.19 18.54 -10.33
CA ALA A 114 0.52 18.49 -11.61
C ALA A 114 0.14 19.65 -12.54
N ILE A 115 -1.17 19.93 -12.70
CA ILE A 115 -1.66 21.04 -13.54
C ILE A 115 -1.18 22.40 -13.01
N ALA A 116 -1.23 22.59 -11.70
CA ALA A 116 -0.80 23.86 -11.08
C ALA A 116 0.72 24.06 -11.23
N SER A 117 1.51 23.01 -11.03
CA SER A 117 2.97 23.05 -11.16
C SER A 117 3.41 23.34 -12.59
N HIS A 118 2.81 22.68 -13.56
CA HIS A 118 3.06 22.95 -14.98
C HIS A 118 2.72 24.42 -15.35
N ALA A 119 1.61 24.95 -14.84
CA ALA A 119 1.22 26.34 -15.10
C ALA A 119 2.15 27.38 -14.45
N GLU A 120 2.95 27.01 -13.48
CA GLU A 120 3.98 27.84 -12.84
C GLU A 120 5.40 27.50 -13.29
N ASN A 121 5.55 26.61 -14.29
CA ASN A 121 6.84 26.12 -14.81
C ASN A 121 7.74 25.50 -13.73
N ILE A 122 7.14 24.84 -12.73
CA ILE A 122 7.87 24.11 -11.70
C ILE A 122 7.98 22.64 -12.10
N PRO A 123 9.17 22.01 -12.04
CA PRO A 123 9.32 20.56 -12.26
C PRO A 123 8.36 19.76 -11.39
N HIS A 124 7.70 18.76 -11.99
CA HIS A 124 6.71 17.96 -11.30
C HIS A 124 7.01 16.47 -11.49
N ASP A 125 7.01 15.71 -10.40
CA ASP A 125 7.05 14.25 -10.39
C ASP A 125 5.70 13.70 -9.89
N TRP A 126 5.32 12.53 -10.40
CA TRP A 126 4.11 11.85 -9.96
C TRP A 126 4.47 10.58 -9.24
N PHE A 127 4.05 10.41 -7.98
CA PHE A 127 4.20 9.16 -7.24
C PHE A 127 2.87 8.42 -7.21
N ILE A 128 2.79 7.32 -7.97
CA ILE A 128 1.57 6.55 -8.19
C ILE A 128 1.58 5.33 -7.28
N HIS A 129 0.55 5.18 -6.45
CA HIS A 129 0.40 4.07 -5.51
C HIS A 129 -0.73 3.10 -5.87
N GLU A 130 -1.52 3.42 -6.88
CA GLU A 130 -2.72 2.69 -7.26
C GLU A 130 -2.64 2.20 -8.70
N ILE A 131 -3.25 1.05 -8.98
CA ILE A 131 -3.59 0.58 -10.32
C ILE A 131 -5.11 0.37 -10.34
N PRO A 132 -5.90 1.38 -10.79
CA PRO A 132 -7.36 1.38 -10.66
C PRO A 132 -8.03 0.18 -11.32
N GLU A 133 -7.54 -0.24 -12.48
CA GLU A 133 -8.05 -1.35 -13.27
C GLU A 133 -7.99 -2.69 -12.50
N LEU A 134 -6.88 -2.92 -11.80
CA LEU A 134 -6.68 -4.14 -11.01
C LEU A 134 -7.34 -4.06 -9.63
N ALA A 135 -7.45 -2.88 -9.05
CA ALA A 135 -8.14 -2.67 -7.79
C ALA A 135 -9.66 -2.92 -7.88
N ARG A 136 -10.24 -2.89 -9.10
CA ARG A 136 -11.66 -3.14 -9.41
C ARG A 136 -12.69 -2.27 -8.66
N ASN A 137 -12.25 -1.42 -7.76
CA ASN A 137 -13.09 -0.51 -6.96
C ASN A 137 -12.95 0.95 -7.35
N LEU A 138 -12.03 1.26 -8.27
CA LEU A 138 -11.74 2.59 -8.79
C LEU A 138 -11.74 2.60 -10.32
N THR A 139 -12.13 3.73 -10.90
CA THR A 139 -12.05 4.01 -12.33
C THR A 139 -11.86 5.50 -12.54
N TYR A 140 -11.35 5.89 -13.71
CA TYR A 140 -11.27 7.30 -14.08
C TYR A 140 -12.66 7.88 -14.36
N LEU A 141 -12.88 9.09 -13.90
CA LEU A 141 -14.09 9.87 -14.16
C LEU A 141 -14.19 10.27 -15.63
N PHE A 142 -13.05 10.50 -16.28
CA PHE A 142 -12.89 10.85 -17.68
C PHE A 142 -12.44 9.65 -18.52
N CYS A 143 -12.04 9.87 -19.77
CA CYS A 143 -11.39 8.84 -20.57
C CYS A 143 -10.05 8.46 -19.93
N GLU A 144 -9.78 7.17 -19.80
CA GLU A 144 -8.56 6.67 -19.17
C GLU A 144 -7.32 7.13 -19.93
N ASP A 145 -7.30 6.96 -21.25
CA ASP A 145 -6.17 7.37 -22.11
C ASP A 145 -5.85 8.86 -21.94
N SER A 146 -6.89 9.71 -21.87
CA SER A 146 -6.72 11.14 -21.62
C SER A 146 -6.13 11.44 -20.23
N CYS A 147 -6.41 10.60 -19.23
CA CYS A 147 -5.84 10.76 -17.90
C CYS A 147 -4.38 10.27 -17.86
N LEU A 148 -4.10 9.15 -18.51
CA LEU A 148 -2.75 8.60 -18.64
C LEU A 148 -1.83 9.52 -19.44
N GLU A 149 -2.34 10.12 -20.53
CA GLU A 149 -1.61 11.12 -21.32
C GLU A 149 -1.25 12.35 -20.49
N LYS A 150 -2.18 12.83 -19.63
CA LYS A 150 -1.88 13.93 -18.70
C LYS A 150 -0.82 13.57 -17.68
N ILE A 151 -0.81 12.32 -17.17
CA ILE A 151 0.24 11.85 -16.27
C ILE A 151 1.59 11.90 -16.98
N SER A 152 1.67 11.38 -18.20
CA SER A 152 2.90 11.38 -19.01
C SER A 152 3.39 12.79 -19.33
N SER A 153 2.49 13.68 -19.81
CA SER A 153 2.86 15.01 -20.30
C SER A 153 3.18 16.00 -19.18
N LEU A 154 2.55 15.87 -18.01
CA LEU A 154 2.72 16.78 -16.88
C LEU A 154 3.81 16.33 -15.88
N SER A 155 4.46 15.19 -16.12
CA SER A 155 5.49 14.66 -15.23
C SER A 155 6.86 14.70 -15.86
N GLN A 156 7.86 15.08 -15.07
CA GLN A 156 9.27 14.88 -15.39
C GLN A 156 9.65 13.43 -15.09
N ARG A 157 9.18 12.89 -13.95
CA ARG A 157 9.32 11.48 -13.55
C ARG A 157 7.98 10.94 -13.06
N ILE A 158 7.85 9.62 -13.18
CA ILE A 158 6.70 8.87 -12.67
C ILE A 158 7.24 7.79 -11.75
N LEU A 159 7.08 7.99 -10.45
CA LEU A 159 7.55 7.09 -9.42
C LEU A 159 6.48 6.03 -9.15
N VAL A 160 6.89 4.80 -8.99
CA VAL A 160 6.02 3.66 -8.69
C VAL A 160 6.62 2.80 -7.58
N PRO A 161 5.81 2.11 -6.75
CA PRO A 161 6.28 1.49 -5.52
C PRO A 161 6.86 0.06 -5.68
N SER A 162 6.88 -0.49 -6.89
CA SER A 162 7.32 -1.86 -7.15
C SER A 162 7.66 -2.08 -8.63
N ASP A 163 8.46 -3.09 -8.94
CA ASP A 163 8.74 -3.52 -10.32
C ASP A 163 7.48 -3.96 -11.05
N PHE A 164 6.55 -4.59 -10.33
CA PHE A 164 5.25 -4.96 -10.88
C PHE A 164 4.47 -3.72 -11.36
N ALA A 165 4.39 -2.68 -10.53
CA ALA A 165 3.74 -1.43 -10.91
C ALA A 165 4.50 -0.73 -12.05
N GLY A 166 5.84 -0.79 -12.05
CA GLY A 166 6.68 -0.29 -13.13
C GLY A 166 6.34 -0.95 -14.46
N LYS A 167 6.36 -2.26 -14.53
CA LYS A 167 6.00 -3.03 -15.73
C LYS A 167 4.57 -2.75 -16.21
N TYR A 168 3.63 -2.60 -15.27
CA TYR A 168 2.25 -2.26 -15.63
C TYR A 168 2.18 -0.90 -16.32
N TYR A 169 2.77 0.14 -15.74
CA TYR A 169 2.71 1.50 -16.27
C TYR A 169 3.57 1.70 -17.51
N THR A 170 4.68 0.97 -17.68
CA THR A 170 5.48 0.93 -18.91
C THR A 170 4.63 0.56 -20.14
N ASN A 171 3.66 -0.33 -19.96
CA ASN A 171 2.76 -0.76 -21.05
C ASN A 171 1.54 0.16 -21.23
N LYS A 172 1.33 1.15 -20.38
CA LYS A 172 0.13 2.00 -20.38
C LYS A 172 0.42 3.47 -20.68
N LEU A 173 1.59 3.97 -20.30
CA LEU A 173 1.96 5.38 -20.46
C LEU A 173 2.69 5.62 -21.77
N SER A 174 2.48 6.81 -22.34
CA SER A 174 3.16 7.25 -23.58
C SER A 174 4.64 7.61 -23.39
N SER A 175 5.10 7.70 -22.13
CA SER A 175 6.48 8.07 -21.76
C SER A 175 7.04 7.08 -20.74
N PRO A 176 7.28 5.80 -21.12
CA PRO A 176 7.76 4.77 -20.20
C PRO A 176 9.18 5.05 -19.66
N GLU A 177 9.99 5.82 -20.37
CA GLU A 177 11.33 6.24 -19.94
C GLU A 177 11.33 7.14 -18.70
N LYS A 178 10.18 7.73 -18.36
CA LYS A 178 10.00 8.55 -17.15
C LYS A 178 9.72 7.74 -15.88
N ILE A 179 9.52 6.42 -16.02
CA ILE A 179 9.15 5.56 -14.89
C ILE A 179 10.40 5.22 -14.09
N ASP A 180 10.34 5.44 -12.77
CA ASP A 180 11.34 5.02 -11.80
C ASP A 180 10.66 4.21 -10.69
N VAL A 181 11.28 3.11 -10.29
CA VAL A 181 10.80 2.29 -9.17
C VAL A 181 11.43 2.77 -7.87
N VAL A 182 10.59 3.06 -6.89
CA VAL A 182 11.00 3.44 -5.53
C VAL A 182 10.24 2.59 -4.53
N TYR A 183 10.90 1.59 -3.96
CA TYR A 183 10.28 0.76 -2.94
C TYR A 183 9.98 1.56 -1.68
N GLN A 184 8.75 1.45 -1.19
CA GLN A 184 8.32 2.14 0.03
C GLN A 184 8.94 1.52 1.27
N SER A 185 9.14 2.33 2.31
CA SER A 185 9.42 1.80 3.64
C SER A 185 8.22 1.09 4.24
N VAL A 186 8.50 0.14 5.09
CA VAL A 186 7.51 -0.55 5.93
C VAL A 186 8.10 -0.69 7.31
N GLU A 187 7.65 0.14 8.24
CA GLU A 187 8.10 0.08 9.62
C GLU A 187 7.29 -0.96 10.40
N VAL A 188 8.00 -1.83 11.08
CA VAL A 188 7.44 -2.90 11.91
C VAL A 188 8.19 -2.90 13.25
N ASN A 189 7.50 -2.54 14.32
CA ASN A 189 8.04 -2.51 15.67
C ASN A 189 7.14 -3.33 16.61
N PRO A 190 7.09 -4.65 16.47
CA PRO A 190 6.25 -5.49 17.31
C PRO A 190 6.83 -5.65 18.70
N LEU A 191 5.97 -5.93 19.66
CA LEU A 191 6.38 -6.49 20.94
C LEU A 191 7.07 -7.84 20.70
N LYS A 192 7.86 -8.29 21.68
CA LYS A 192 8.46 -9.63 21.59
C LYS A 192 7.37 -10.69 21.50
N ARG A 193 7.60 -11.72 20.68
CA ARG A 193 6.75 -12.90 20.69
C ARG A 193 6.73 -13.49 22.11
N THR A 194 5.54 -13.76 22.60
CA THR A 194 5.35 -14.59 23.80
C THR A 194 5.73 -16.04 23.45
N GLU A 195 5.87 -16.90 24.46
CA GLU A 195 6.19 -18.32 24.30
C GLU A 195 5.45 -18.97 23.10
N PRO A 196 6.09 -19.85 22.33
CA PRO A 196 5.41 -20.55 21.24
C PRO A 196 4.16 -21.23 21.74
N GLY A 197 2.99 -20.89 21.16
CA GLY A 197 1.74 -21.56 21.48
C GLY A 197 1.79 -23.04 21.11
N GLN A 198 0.96 -23.86 21.76
CA GLN A 198 0.81 -25.29 21.42
C GLN A 198 0.19 -25.53 20.02
N SER A 199 -0.35 -24.50 19.39
CA SER A 199 -1.09 -24.54 18.13
C SER A 199 -0.34 -23.81 17.02
N PHE A 200 -0.32 -24.38 15.83
CA PHE A 200 0.21 -23.70 14.63
C PHE A 200 -0.75 -22.58 14.21
N THR A 201 -0.28 -21.34 14.25
CA THR A 201 -1.10 -20.16 13.99
C THR A 201 -0.69 -19.44 12.71
N ILE A 202 -1.66 -19.10 11.87
CA ILE A 202 -1.48 -18.33 10.64
C ILE A 202 -2.10 -16.96 10.87
N GLY A 203 -1.32 -15.88 10.70
CA GLY A 203 -1.77 -14.51 10.85
C GLY A 203 -2.12 -13.88 9.49
N MET A 204 -3.27 -13.23 9.41
CA MET A 204 -3.68 -12.49 8.22
C MET A 204 -4.03 -11.06 8.60
N LEU A 205 -3.21 -10.10 8.13
CA LEU A 205 -3.38 -8.67 8.41
C LEU A 205 -4.09 -7.97 7.25
N GLY A 206 -5.09 -7.15 7.55
CA GLY A 206 -5.75 -6.27 6.59
C GLY A 206 -7.19 -5.95 6.93
N ASN A 207 -7.68 -4.83 6.43
CA ASN A 207 -9.09 -4.46 6.56
C ASN A 207 -10.00 -5.57 6.00
N PHE A 208 -11.14 -5.79 6.65
CA PHE A 208 -12.12 -6.77 6.18
C PHE A 208 -12.85 -6.24 4.95
N GLU A 209 -12.35 -6.64 3.79
CA GLU A 209 -12.85 -6.29 2.46
C GLU A 209 -12.77 -7.52 1.53
N PRO A 210 -13.74 -7.72 0.61
CA PRO A 210 -13.75 -8.87 -0.30
C PRO A 210 -12.47 -9.05 -1.09
N ASN A 211 -11.82 -7.95 -1.49
CA ASN A 211 -10.55 -8.00 -2.22
C ASN A 211 -9.39 -8.57 -1.39
N LYS A 212 -9.44 -8.44 -0.07
CA LYS A 212 -8.40 -9.00 0.84
C LYS A 212 -8.50 -10.51 1.00
N GLY A 213 -9.67 -11.10 0.73
CA GLY A 213 -9.81 -12.56 0.59
C GLY A 213 -9.84 -13.34 1.90
N GLN A 214 -10.28 -12.74 3.03
CA GLN A 214 -10.42 -13.46 4.31
C GLN A 214 -11.34 -14.71 4.16
N HIS A 215 -12.34 -14.66 3.28
CA HIS A 215 -13.19 -15.82 2.97
C HIS A 215 -12.39 -16.98 2.39
N ILE A 216 -11.38 -16.74 1.54
CA ILE A 216 -10.51 -17.77 0.96
C ILE A 216 -9.68 -18.44 2.08
N ALA A 217 -9.17 -17.63 3.03
CA ALA A 217 -8.43 -18.15 4.17
C ALA A 217 -9.28 -19.06 5.07
N ILE A 218 -10.54 -18.67 5.32
CA ILE A 218 -11.49 -19.48 6.11
C ILE A 218 -11.84 -20.78 5.38
N GLU A 219 -12.06 -20.72 4.07
CA GLU A 219 -12.32 -21.93 3.26
C GLU A 219 -11.12 -22.88 3.23
N ALA A 220 -9.90 -22.35 3.11
CA ALA A 220 -8.68 -23.16 3.18
C ALA A 220 -8.49 -23.78 4.58
N LEU A 221 -8.74 -23.01 5.64
CA LEU A 221 -8.65 -23.51 7.01
C LEU A 221 -9.58 -24.70 7.24
N ARG A 222 -10.80 -24.68 6.69
CA ARG A 222 -11.74 -25.81 6.78
C ARG A 222 -11.13 -27.13 6.29
N GLU A 223 -10.31 -27.07 5.26
CA GLU A 223 -9.63 -28.28 4.74
C GLU A 223 -8.42 -28.64 5.61
N VAL A 224 -7.67 -27.64 6.11
CA VAL A 224 -6.49 -27.86 6.94
C VAL A 224 -6.85 -28.54 8.27
N VAL A 225 -7.94 -28.11 8.94
CA VAL A 225 -8.31 -28.64 10.26
C VAL A 225 -8.80 -30.09 10.20
N LYS A 226 -9.18 -30.63 9.07
CA LYS A 226 -9.48 -32.06 8.90
C LYS A 226 -8.23 -32.92 9.20
N LYS A 227 -7.06 -32.41 8.85
CA LYS A 227 -5.76 -33.11 9.08
C LYS A 227 -5.07 -32.62 10.36
N TYR A 228 -5.22 -31.33 10.67
CA TYR A 228 -4.56 -30.64 11.79
C TYR A 228 -5.58 -29.81 12.56
N PRO A 229 -6.38 -30.43 13.47
CA PRO A 229 -7.47 -29.76 14.18
C PRO A 229 -7.03 -28.59 15.07
N ASP A 230 -5.77 -28.57 15.49
CA ASP A 230 -5.15 -27.51 16.32
C ASP A 230 -4.68 -26.29 15.54
N THR A 231 -4.79 -26.28 14.19
CA THR A 231 -4.42 -25.10 13.37
C THR A 231 -5.35 -23.93 13.63
N ARG A 232 -4.78 -22.74 13.80
CA ARG A 232 -5.52 -21.51 14.07
C ARG A 232 -5.29 -20.46 12.97
N LEU A 233 -6.32 -19.66 12.73
CA LEU A 233 -6.28 -18.50 11.84
C LEU A 233 -6.57 -17.24 12.66
N LEU A 234 -5.63 -16.30 12.68
CA LEU A 234 -5.75 -15.02 13.33
C LEU A 234 -6.00 -13.94 12.27
N LEU A 235 -7.21 -13.40 12.22
CA LEU A 235 -7.62 -12.32 11.33
C LEU A 235 -7.48 -10.98 12.03
N ILE A 236 -6.59 -10.10 11.56
CA ILE A 236 -6.24 -8.82 12.20
C ILE A 236 -6.73 -7.66 11.33
N GLY A 237 -7.54 -6.75 11.88
CA GLY A 237 -8.10 -5.60 11.17
C GLY A 237 -9.61 -5.70 10.97
N GLY A 238 -10.29 -6.47 11.82
CA GLY A 238 -11.74 -6.64 11.82
C GLY A 238 -12.50 -5.32 11.94
N ASN A 239 -13.66 -5.25 11.30
CA ASN A 239 -14.57 -4.11 11.32
C ASN A 239 -16.03 -4.60 11.37
N ASN A 240 -16.99 -3.68 11.50
CA ASN A 240 -18.42 -4.00 11.56
C ASN A 240 -19.10 -3.94 10.18
N SER A 241 -18.40 -4.29 9.10
CA SER A 241 -18.96 -4.29 7.76
C SER A 241 -19.88 -5.49 7.50
N ARG A 242 -20.72 -5.38 6.46
CA ARG A 242 -21.50 -6.54 5.98
C ARG A 242 -20.60 -7.73 5.64
N TYR A 243 -19.44 -7.48 5.06
CA TYR A 243 -18.49 -8.55 4.75
C TYR A 243 -17.95 -9.24 6.02
N ALA A 244 -17.70 -8.49 7.10
CA ALA A 244 -17.34 -9.09 8.39
C ALA A 244 -18.43 -10.02 8.92
N GLN A 245 -19.70 -9.64 8.80
CA GLN A 245 -20.84 -10.49 9.17
C GLN A 245 -20.93 -11.76 8.31
N GLU A 246 -20.65 -11.65 7.01
CA GLU A 246 -20.56 -12.80 6.10
C GLU A 246 -19.43 -13.76 6.48
N LEU A 247 -18.28 -13.25 6.95
CA LEU A 247 -17.17 -14.07 7.45
C LEU A 247 -17.55 -14.82 8.74
N GLU A 248 -18.18 -14.14 9.70
CA GLU A 248 -18.67 -14.75 10.94
C GLU A 248 -19.69 -15.87 10.68
N LYS A 249 -20.58 -15.66 9.72
CA LYS A 249 -21.52 -16.69 9.29
C LYS A 249 -20.79 -17.93 8.75
N ARG A 250 -19.79 -17.74 7.85
CA ARG A 250 -18.97 -18.85 7.31
C ARG A 250 -18.20 -19.59 8.40
N ILE A 251 -17.61 -18.88 9.37
CA ILE A 251 -16.91 -19.48 10.51
C ILE A 251 -17.84 -20.41 11.28
N THR A 252 -19.10 -19.98 11.50
CA THR A 252 -20.11 -20.78 12.16
C THR A 252 -20.54 -21.98 11.35
N GLU A 253 -20.87 -21.78 10.08
CA GLU A 253 -21.31 -22.84 9.16
C GLU A 253 -20.25 -23.93 8.97
N TYR A 254 -18.98 -23.58 9.03
CA TYR A 254 -17.87 -24.53 8.91
C TYR A 254 -17.40 -25.12 10.23
N ASN A 255 -18.04 -24.78 11.38
CA ASN A 255 -17.66 -25.20 12.72
C ASN A 255 -16.22 -24.81 13.10
N LEU A 256 -15.78 -23.62 12.69
CA LEU A 256 -14.39 -23.12 12.88
C LEU A 256 -14.25 -22.13 14.03
N ARG A 257 -15.26 -21.96 14.89
CA ARG A 257 -15.23 -20.98 15.99
C ARG A 257 -14.04 -21.15 16.94
N GLN A 258 -13.56 -22.36 17.14
CA GLN A 258 -12.38 -22.64 17.98
C GLN A 258 -11.05 -22.42 17.25
N ASN A 259 -11.08 -22.34 15.90
CA ASN A 259 -9.90 -22.22 15.07
C ASN A 259 -9.67 -20.81 14.52
N VAL A 260 -10.66 -19.93 14.56
CA VAL A 260 -10.55 -18.56 14.03
C VAL A 260 -10.68 -17.55 15.15
N SER A 261 -9.70 -16.65 15.23
CA SER A 261 -9.74 -15.49 16.13
C SER A 261 -9.75 -14.21 15.31
N ILE A 262 -10.59 -13.25 15.70
CA ILE A 262 -10.69 -11.94 15.02
C ILE A 262 -10.23 -10.86 15.99
N VAL A 263 -9.23 -10.08 15.56
CA VAL A 263 -8.77 -8.87 16.22
C VAL A 263 -9.38 -7.67 15.50
N ALA A 264 -10.06 -6.80 16.23
CA ALA A 264 -10.58 -5.55 15.67
C ALA A 264 -9.47 -4.66 15.09
N HIS A 265 -9.84 -3.65 14.34
CA HIS A 265 -8.87 -2.67 13.86
C HIS A 265 -8.06 -2.08 15.03
N THR A 266 -6.74 -2.12 14.90
CA THR A 266 -5.79 -1.67 15.94
C THR A 266 -4.67 -0.85 15.31
N VAL A 267 -4.07 0.04 16.10
CA VAL A 267 -2.88 0.81 15.71
C VAL A 267 -1.58 0.01 15.89
N HIS A 268 -1.65 -1.14 16.62
CA HIS A 268 -0.52 -2.04 16.86
C HIS A 268 -0.78 -3.46 16.28
N PRO A 269 -1.01 -3.59 14.94
CA PRO A 269 -1.38 -4.88 14.36
C PRO A 269 -0.22 -5.90 14.39
N HIS A 270 1.01 -5.44 14.41
CA HIS A 270 2.20 -6.29 14.39
C HIS A 270 2.40 -7.04 15.72
N ASP A 271 1.90 -6.53 16.85
CA ASP A 271 1.94 -7.20 18.15
C ASP A 271 1.13 -8.50 18.14
N TYR A 272 0.09 -8.54 17.33
CA TYR A 272 -0.71 -9.74 17.09
C TYR A 272 -0.07 -10.62 16.00
N LEU A 273 0.40 -10.01 14.91
CA LEU A 273 0.95 -10.74 13.77
C LEU A 273 2.18 -11.56 14.16
N ILE A 274 3.08 -11.01 15.00
CA ILE A 274 4.29 -11.69 15.46
C ILE A 274 4.02 -12.97 16.28
N GLN A 275 2.80 -13.11 16.82
CA GLN A 275 2.40 -14.32 17.56
C GLN A 275 2.11 -15.50 16.62
N ALA A 276 2.01 -15.27 15.32
CA ALA A 276 1.78 -16.32 14.33
C ALA A 276 3.07 -17.11 14.00
N ASP A 277 2.90 -18.23 13.34
CA ASP A 277 3.98 -19.06 12.78
C ASP A 277 4.26 -18.74 11.31
N ALA A 278 3.23 -18.26 10.61
CA ALA A 278 3.31 -17.80 9.24
C ALA A 278 2.33 -16.63 9.02
N ALA A 279 2.62 -15.81 8.03
CA ALA A 279 1.68 -14.79 7.57
C ALA A 279 0.97 -15.25 6.28
N LEU A 280 -0.26 -14.77 6.10
CA LEU A 280 -1.09 -15.09 4.94
C LEU A 280 -1.57 -13.80 4.27
N VAL A 281 -1.46 -13.75 2.96
CA VAL A 281 -2.03 -12.71 2.11
C VAL A 281 -2.92 -13.38 1.07
N CYS A 282 -4.21 -13.01 1.04
CA CYS A 282 -5.18 -13.53 0.04
C CYS A 282 -5.69 -12.43 -0.88
N SER A 283 -5.03 -11.29 -0.92
CA SER A 283 -5.44 -10.15 -1.74
C SER A 283 -5.51 -10.51 -3.22
N GLY A 284 -6.56 -10.05 -3.88
CA GLY A 284 -6.67 -10.22 -5.34
C GLY A 284 -5.64 -9.41 -6.10
N PHE A 285 -5.17 -8.32 -5.47
CA PHE A 285 -4.22 -7.40 -6.02
C PHE A 285 -3.55 -6.56 -4.92
N GLU A 286 -2.26 -6.33 -5.07
CA GLU A 286 -1.48 -5.35 -4.30
C GLU A 286 -0.56 -4.59 -5.26
N CYS A 287 -0.48 -3.27 -5.12
CA CYS A 287 0.42 -2.46 -5.96
C CYS A 287 1.89 -2.62 -5.52
N PHE A 288 2.11 -2.76 -4.21
CA PHE A 288 3.43 -3.02 -3.61
C PHE A 288 3.43 -4.28 -2.74
N GLY A 289 2.36 -4.49 -1.95
CA GLY A 289 2.29 -5.62 -1.02
C GLY A 289 2.90 -5.33 0.34
N ARG A 290 2.61 -4.16 0.92
CA ARG A 290 3.09 -3.78 2.27
C ARG A 290 2.88 -4.89 3.29
N VAL A 291 1.72 -5.55 3.28
CA VAL A 291 1.40 -6.65 4.22
C VAL A 291 2.29 -7.87 4.05
N ILE A 292 2.86 -8.11 2.85
CA ILE A 292 3.86 -9.16 2.62
C ILE A 292 5.15 -8.78 3.35
N VAL A 293 5.61 -7.54 3.15
CA VAL A 293 6.83 -7.03 3.81
C VAL A 293 6.65 -6.99 5.34
N GLU A 294 5.46 -6.61 5.83
CA GLU A 294 5.12 -6.63 7.26
C GLU A 294 5.27 -8.06 7.84
N GLY A 295 4.76 -9.07 7.15
CA GLY A 295 4.92 -10.47 7.55
C GLY A 295 6.40 -10.90 7.57
N LEU A 296 7.16 -10.61 6.51
CA LEU A 296 8.58 -10.93 6.41
C LEU A 296 9.40 -10.22 7.51
N LYS A 297 9.12 -8.95 7.81
CA LYS A 297 9.77 -8.19 8.89
C LYS A 297 9.39 -8.67 10.30
N CYS A 298 8.25 -9.34 10.46
CA CYS A 298 7.94 -10.08 11.68
C CYS A 298 8.67 -11.43 11.76
N GLY A 299 9.54 -11.76 10.81
CA GLY A 299 10.22 -13.05 10.74
C GLY A 299 9.29 -14.21 10.40
N LEU A 300 8.22 -13.96 9.68
CA LEU A 300 7.23 -14.95 9.29
C LEU A 300 7.38 -15.33 7.83
N PRO A 301 7.45 -16.61 7.47
CA PRO A 301 7.27 -17.02 6.08
C PRO A 301 5.86 -16.64 5.64
N VAL A 302 5.73 -16.13 4.40
CA VAL A 302 4.46 -15.58 3.91
C VAL A 302 3.90 -16.44 2.79
N ILE A 303 2.62 -16.83 2.90
CA ILE A 303 1.90 -17.52 1.83
C ILE A 303 1.09 -16.46 1.07
N VAL A 304 1.33 -16.32 -0.24
CA VAL A 304 0.70 -15.28 -1.06
C VAL A 304 0.16 -15.84 -2.38
N PRO A 305 -0.79 -15.16 -3.05
CA PRO A 305 -1.20 -15.54 -4.40
C PRO A 305 -0.03 -15.58 -5.38
N ASP A 306 0.00 -16.57 -6.24
CA ASP A 306 0.91 -16.66 -7.40
C ASP A 306 0.51 -15.59 -8.45
N LYS A 307 0.89 -14.38 -8.16
CA LYS A 307 0.66 -13.16 -8.96
C LYS A 307 1.96 -12.34 -8.98
N PRO A 308 2.17 -11.47 -9.97
CA PRO A 308 3.42 -10.71 -10.09
C PRO A 308 3.85 -9.99 -8.81
N PHE A 309 2.91 -9.39 -8.07
CA PHE A 309 3.22 -8.72 -6.80
C PHE A 309 3.69 -9.70 -5.68
N GLY A 310 3.20 -10.94 -5.71
CA GLY A 310 3.65 -11.99 -4.78
C GLY A 310 5.01 -12.55 -5.19
N GLN A 311 5.19 -12.84 -6.48
CA GLN A 311 6.45 -13.36 -7.06
C GLN A 311 7.63 -12.40 -6.86
N GLU A 312 7.37 -11.09 -6.79
CA GLU A 312 8.40 -10.06 -6.58
C GLU A 312 9.05 -10.13 -5.17
N LEU A 313 8.28 -10.53 -4.17
CA LEU A 313 8.69 -10.52 -2.76
C LEU A 313 8.92 -11.92 -2.18
N ILE A 314 8.25 -12.94 -2.74
CA ILE A 314 8.31 -14.31 -2.22
C ILE A 314 9.08 -15.22 -3.17
N LYS A 315 10.12 -15.85 -2.61
CA LYS A 315 10.86 -16.94 -3.23
C LYS A 315 10.36 -18.27 -2.64
N GLU A 316 9.74 -19.09 -3.50
CA GLU A 316 9.14 -20.37 -3.15
C GLU A 316 10.08 -21.25 -2.32
N GLY A 317 9.61 -21.73 -1.17
CA GLY A 317 10.37 -22.59 -0.25
C GLY A 317 11.48 -21.89 0.54
N TYR A 318 11.82 -20.64 0.24
CA TYR A 318 12.85 -19.88 0.93
C TYR A 318 12.29 -18.97 2.04
N ASN A 319 11.41 -18.02 1.69
CA ASN A 319 10.80 -17.09 2.63
C ASN A 319 9.24 -17.17 2.63
N GLY A 320 8.67 -18.14 1.93
CA GLY A 320 7.23 -18.34 1.84
C GLY A 320 6.83 -19.27 0.71
N PHE A 321 5.55 -19.24 0.37
CA PHE A 321 4.97 -20.05 -0.69
C PHE A 321 4.01 -19.23 -1.57
N LEU A 322 3.96 -19.62 -2.83
CA LEU A 322 2.99 -19.08 -3.81
C LEU A 322 1.84 -20.08 -3.96
N TYR A 323 0.59 -19.58 -4.06
CA TYR A 323 -0.59 -20.42 -4.25
C TYR A 323 -1.53 -19.88 -5.34
N ASN A 324 -2.27 -20.75 -5.99
CA ASN A 324 -3.31 -20.34 -6.93
C ASN A 324 -4.49 -19.73 -6.16
N ARG A 325 -4.68 -18.42 -6.30
CA ARG A 325 -5.70 -17.66 -5.58
C ARG A 325 -7.14 -18.14 -5.85
N GLU A 326 -7.38 -18.70 -7.01
CA GLU A 326 -8.71 -19.22 -7.40
C GLU A 326 -9.01 -20.61 -6.75
N SER A 327 -8.09 -21.11 -5.91
CA SER A 327 -8.20 -22.40 -5.26
C SER A 327 -7.88 -22.32 -3.76
N SER A 328 -8.92 -22.31 -2.92
CA SER A 328 -8.75 -22.46 -1.47
C SER A 328 -8.11 -23.81 -1.09
N GLY A 329 -8.30 -24.84 -1.91
CA GLY A 329 -7.65 -26.14 -1.75
C GLY A 329 -6.15 -26.10 -2.00
N ASP A 330 -5.67 -25.28 -2.95
CA ASP A 330 -4.24 -25.10 -3.16
C ASP A 330 -3.61 -24.32 -2.00
N LEU A 331 -4.29 -23.28 -1.51
CA LEU A 331 -3.89 -22.59 -0.29
C LEU A 331 -3.79 -23.54 0.90
N ALA A 332 -4.78 -24.43 1.09
CA ALA A 332 -4.75 -25.44 2.15
C ALA A 332 -3.53 -26.36 2.04
N LYS A 333 -3.17 -26.79 0.81
CA LYS A 333 -1.95 -27.60 0.57
C LYS A 333 -0.70 -26.86 0.96
N LYS A 334 -0.55 -25.56 0.65
CA LYS A 334 0.62 -24.75 1.02
C LYS A 334 0.72 -24.55 2.52
N ILE A 335 -0.41 -24.37 3.22
CA ILE A 335 -0.44 -24.30 4.69
C ILE A 335 0.02 -25.64 5.30
N ILE A 336 -0.51 -26.75 4.80
CA ILE A 336 -0.12 -28.09 5.25
C ILE A 336 1.37 -28.33 5.00
N LEU A 337 1.86 -28.00 3.82
CA LEU A 337 3.27 -28.13 3.46
C LEU A 337 4.17 -27.34 4.42
N LEU A 338 3.83 -26.08 4.68
CA LEU A 338 4.57 -25.23 5.60
C LEU A 338 4.59 -25.79 7.01
N ARG A 339 3.46 -26.36 7.48
CA ARG A 339 3.37 -26.97 8.80
C ARG A 339 4.19 -28.28 8.92
N GLN A 340 4.27 -29.02 7.83
CA GLN A 340 5.02 -30.29 7.78
C GLN A 340 6.51 -30.12 7.55
N THR A 341 6.94 -28.95 7.06
CA THR A 341 8.35 -28.71 6.79
C THR A 341 9.14 -28.68 8.10
N GLY A 342 10.23 -29.43 8.17
CA GLY A 342 11.22 -29.31 9.25
C GLY A 342 12.02 -27.98 9.18
N HIS A 343 11.82 -27.18 8.13
CA HIS A 343 12.61 -25.98 7.82
C HIS A 343 11.94 -24.67 8.25
N LEU A 344 10.84 -24.71 9.03
CA LEU A 344 10.15 -23.49 9.47
C LEU A 344 11.08 -22.47 10.18
N PRO A 345 11.99 -22.88 11.08
CA PRO A 345 12.95 -21.96 11.70
C PRO A 345 13.88 -21.29 10.68
N GLU A 346 14.36 -22.03 9.70
CA GLU A 346 15.19 -21.53 8.61
C GLU A 346 14.42 -20.54 7.74
N MET A 347 13.18 -20.86 7.36
CA MET A 347 12.32 -19.97 6.59
C MET A 347 12.01 -18.66 7.33
N LYS A 348 11.86 -18.71 8.67
CA LYS A 348 11.72 -17.50 9.51
C LYS A 348 12.96 -16.61 9.45
N GLN A 349 14.15 -17.18 9.50
CA GLN A 349 15.41 -16.42 9.32
C GLN A 349 15.52 -15.85 7.91
N ASN A 350 15.16 -16.64 6.90
CA ASN A 350 15.17 -16.22 5.50
C ASN A 350 14.18 -15.11 5.22
N ALA A 351 13.02 -15.11 5.90
CA ALA A 351 12.04 -14.01 5.84
C ALA A 351 12.69 -12.69 6.27
N LEU A 352 13.35 -12.65 7.42
CA LEU A 352 14.08 -11.46 7.90
C LEU A 352 15.18 -11.03 6.91
N LYS A 353 16.02 -11.97 6.46
CA LYS A 353 17.12 -11.69 5.52
C LYS A 353 16.61 -11.10 4.19
N SER A 354 15.45 -11.54 3.72
CA SER A 354 14.89 -11.09 2.44
C SER A 354 14.45 -9.63 2.42
N VAL A 355 14.24 -9.04 3.61
CA VAL A 355 13.80 -7.64 3.78
C VAL A 355 14.80 -6.77 4.53
N GLU A 356 15.95 -7.35 4.91
CA GLU A 356 17.00 -6.64 5.61
C GLU A 356 17.50 -5.46 4.78
N ASN A 357 17.48 -4.26 5.40
CA ASN A 357 17.91 -2.99 4.80
C ASN A 357 17.16 -2.53 3.53
N ARG A 358 16.17 -3.29 3.01
CA ARG A 358 15.49 -2.95 1.76
C ARG A 358 14.33 -1.97 1.92
N PHE A 359 13.57 -2.10 3.01
CA PHE A 359 12.31 -1.37 3.20
C PHE A 359 12.34 -0.54 4.49
N SER A 360 13.49 0.08 4.78
CA SER A 360 13.64 1.01 5.90
C SER A 360 13.34 2.45 5.47
N ILE A 361 13.00 3.31 6.42
CA ILE A 361 12.80 4.75 6.15
C ILE A 361 14.08 5.39 5.57
N PRO A 362 15.29 5.13 6.11
CA PRO A 362 16.51 5.67 5.53
C PRO A 362 16.75 5.22 4.08
N THR A 363 16.62 3.93 3.78
CA THR A 363 16.80 3.39 2.42
C THR A 363 15.81 4.03 1.45
N PHE A 364 14.52 4.08 1.82
CA PHE A 364 13.49 4.71 1.00
C PHE A 364 13.80 6.18 0.71
N ALA A 365 14.26 6.93 1.71
CA ALA A 365 14.61 8.34 1.54
C ALA A 365 15.83 8.53 0.62
N GLU A 366 16.90 7.74 0.79
CA GLU A 366 18.09 7.83 -0.04
C GLU A 366 17.82 7.41 -1.50
N ASP A 367 17.04 6.35 -1.73
CA ASP A 367 16.61 5.93 -3.07
C ASP A 367 15.82 7.06 -3.75
N PHE A 368 14.86 7.66 -3.03
CA PHE A 368 14.11 8.80 -3.53
C PHE A 368 15.02 10.00 -3.83
N ILE A 369 15.94 10.35 -2.94
CA ILE A 369 16.91 11.44 -3.12
C ILE A 369 17.79 11.18 -4.36
N SER A 370 18.27 9.97 -4.52
CA SER A 370 19.09 9.57 -5.67
C SER A 370 18.33 9.81 -6.99
N ILE A 371 17.06 9.41 -7.03
CA ILE A 371 16.22 9.54 -8.23
C ILE A 371 15.95 11.02 -8.54
N ILE A 372 15.51 11.82 -7.57
CA ILE A 372 15.15 13.23 -7.86
C ILE A 372 16.38 14.09 -8.20
N ASN A 373 17.58 13.70 -7.76
CA ASN A 373 18.83 14.37 -8.09
C ASN A 373 19.43 13.88 -9.43
N SER A 374 19.02 12.72 -9.94
CA SER A 374 19.47 12.26 -11.24
C SER A 374 18.91 13.17 -12.35
N LYS A 375 19.78 13.66 -13.23
CA LYS A 375 19.32 14.34 -14.45
C LYS A 375 18.71 13.29 -15.37
N LYS A 376 17.38 13.29 -15.58
CA LYS A 376 16.83 12.66 -16.79
C LYS A 376 17.07 13.61 -17.96
N VAL A 377 17.80 13.11 -18.95
CA VAL A 377 18.07 13.78 -20.23
C VAL A 377 16.79 13.86 -21.04
#